data_54b50e154782d7600a2149f1beaab09a
#
_entry.id   54b50e154782d7600a2149f1beaab09a
#
_cell.length_a   1.000
_cell.length_b   1.000
_cell.length_c   1.000
_cell.angle_alpha   90.00
_cell.angle_beta   90.00
_cell.angle_gamma   90.00
#
_symmetry.space_group_name_H-M   'P 1'
#
loop_
_entity.id
_entity.type
_entity.pdbx_description
1 polymer ?
#
loop_
_entity_poly.entity_id
_entity_poly.type
_entity_poly.pdbx_seq_one_letter_code
_entity_poly.pdbx_strand_id
1 'polypeptide(L)'
;MRKVLLFPLLMMLSQPMQAQETKTVYMTVWRGCEEACQGFQDYIAMNKLPVEVVLRDAGRDRSKLNHFLLEAKQLKPDLVVTWGTSVSKALIGTREEYGAETKLGDIPVLFMIVADPVGAGIVNSTETSGRPTVTGIRNRIEEEVQIRAMREYLPVNKIGLVYSPAELNSALNTEKIQSLEDKMDFTTVIETYQLGADGQPLPNQFEEKMRRLAEQEVDVVYVGSSSYNLSNREQFTAAALKYRLPVASAYDSMVTESKALISVSNKYYRVGQLAANQAEKVLFDNAIPGELDIAELESYSITINMGVAKQMALYPPIQLLRFAELVNVESK
;
A
#
# COMPACT_ATOMS: atom_id res chain seq x y z
N MET A 1 21.71 -46.61 -67.67
CA MET A 1 20.74 -45.59 -67.26
C MET A 1 20.95 -45.26 -65.77
N ARG A 2 21.66 -44.18 -65.44
CA ARG A 2 21.96 -43.75 -64.05
C ARG A 2 20.88 -42.75 -63.64
N LYS A 3 20.06 -43.11 -62.65
CA LYS A 3 19.09 -42.18 -62.03
C LYS A 3 19.80 -41.28 -61.02
N VAL A 4 19.84 -39.97 -61.32
CA VAL A 4 20.31 -38.93 -60.43
C VAL A 4 19.15 -38.61 -59.51
N LEU A 5 19.28 -38.88 -58.17
CA LEU A 5 18.38 -38.42 -57.15
C LEU A 5 18.77 -36.99 -56.74
N LEU A 6 17.95 -36.00 -57.11
CA LEU A 6 18.03 -34.65 -56.55
C LEU A 6 17.42 -34.63 -55.15
N PHE A 7 18.24 -34.39 -54.15
CA PHE A 7 17.80 -34.10 -52.78
C PHE A 7 17.43 -32.58 -52.69
N PRO A 8 16.21 -32.20 -52.28
CA PRO A 8 15.93 -30.80 -52.06
C PRO A 8 16.60 -30.34 -50.76
N LEU A 9 17.49 -29.36 -50.88
CA LEU A 9 18.12 -28.65 -49.76
C LEU A 9 17.07 -27.75 -49.09
N LEU A 10 16.53 -28.16 -47.94
CA LEU A 10 15.59 -27.40 -47.12
C LEU A 10 16.36 -26.27 -46.45
N MET A 11 16.33 -25.06 -47.00
CA MET A 11 16.81 -23.83 -46.33
C MET A 11 15.89 -23.55 -45.15
N MET A 12 16.33 -23.85 -43.93
CA MET A 12 15.74 -23.32 -42.70
C MET A 12 15.99 -21.80 -42.67
N LEU A 13 14.97 -21.01 -42.99
CA LEU A 13 14.95 -19.59 -42.72
C LEU A 13 14.90 -19.42 -41.21
N SER A 14 16.04 -19.13 -40.58
CA SER A 14 16.12 -18.61 -39.23
C SER A 14 15.48 -17.22 -39.24
N GLN A 15 14.25 -17.13 -38.73
CA GLN A 15 13.65 -15.82 -38.46
C GLN A 15 14.52 -15.13 -37.43
N PRO A 16 14.92 -13.87 -37.64
CA PRO A 16 15.60 -13.10 -36.60
C PRO A 16 14.64 -13.00 -35.43
N MET A 17 15.05 -13.51 -34.25
CA MET A 17 14.37 -13.28 -33.00
C MET A 17 14.43 -11.77 -32.75
N GLN A 18 13.32 -11.08 -33.00
CA GLN A 18 13.22 -9.66 -32.78
C GLN A 18 13.39 -9.42 -31.29
N ALA A 19 14.50 -8.82 -30.88
CA ALA A 19 14.71 -8.44 -29.50
C ALA A 19 13.55 -7.52 -29.10
N GLN A 20 12.80 -7.91 -28.09
CA GLN A 20 11.70 -7.08 -27.58
C GLN A 20 12.29 -5.77 -27.07
N GLU A 21 11.71 -4.65 -27.50
CA GLU A 21 12.16 -3.31 -27.10
C GLU A 21 12.07 -3.15 -25.58
N THR A 22 13.14 -2.64 -24.98
CA THR A 22 13.17 -2.37 -23.54
C THR A 22 12.24 -1.20 -23.20
N LYS A 23 11.31 -1.41 -22.31
CA LYS A 23 10.36 -0.42 -21.82
C LYS A 23 10.90 0.31 -20.59
N THR A 24 10.60 1.60 -20.47
CA THR A 24 11.02 2.42 -19.34
C THR A 24 9.87 2.64 -18.38
N VAL A 25 10.05 2.23 -17.13
CA VAL A 25 9.13 2.50 -16.03
C VAL A 25 9.76 3.54 -15.09
N TYR A 26 9.11 4.70 -14.95
CA TYR A 26 9.50 5.71 -13.99
C TYR A 26 8.73 5.52 -12.68
N MET A 27 9.40 5.06 -11.63
CA MET A 27 8.76 4.75 -10.36
C MET A 27 9.10 5.81 -9.31
N THR A 28 8.07 6.46 -8.75
CA THR A 28 8.23 7.42 -7.64
C THR A 28 7.67 6.83 -6.35
N VAL A 29 8.55 6.66 -5.34
CA VAL A 29 8.20 6.17 -4.01
C VAL A 29 8.20 7.29 -2.97
N TRP A 30 7.43 7.11 -1.87
CA TRP A 30 7.31 8.13 -0.83
C TRP A 30 8.39 8.07 0.24
N ARG A 31 8.82 6.87 0.64
CA ARG A 31 9.71 6.64 1.79
C ARG A 31 10.68 5.47 1.60
N GLY A 32 11.30 5.39 0.45
CA GLY A 32 12.20 4.32 0.08
C GLY A 32 11.53 3.18 -0.70
N CYS A 33 12.35 2.27 -1.24
CA CYS A 33 11.89 1.07 -1.91
C CYS A 33 11.56 -0.01 -0.87
N GLU A 34 10.35 0.08 -0.32
CA GLU A 34 9.81 -0.92 0.61
C GLU A 34 9.30 -2.16 -0.15
N GLU A 35 8.74 -3.14 0.58
CA GLU A 35 8.31 -4.46 0.06
C GLU A 35 7.51 -4.40 -1.26
N ALA A 36 6.61 -3.42 -1.43
CA ALA A 36 5.84 -3.31 -2.67
C ALA A 36 6.72 -2.90 -3.86
N CYS A 37 7.68 -2.01 -3.65
CA CYS A 37 8.65 -1.66 -4.67
C CYS A 37 9.56 -2.85 -5.01
N GLN A 38 10.00 -3.61 -4.01
CA GLN A 38 10.79 -4.82 -4.19
C GLN A 38 9.99 -5.89 -4.95
N GLY A 39 8.75 -6.16 -4.52
CA GLY A 39 7.87 -7.12 -5.19
C GLY A 39 7.61 -6.78 -6.66
N PHE A 40 7.50 -5.49 -6.98
CA PHE A 40 7.38 -5.02 -8.36
C PHE A 40 8.64 -5.34 -9.19
N GLN A 41 9.82 -5.01 -8.67
CA GLN A 41 11.09 -5.25 -9.36
C GLN A 41 11.40 -6.75 -9.49
N ASP A 42 11.13 -7.52 -8.44
CA ASP A 42 11.35 -8.97 -8.45
C ASP A 42 10.43 -9.68 -9.45
N TYR A 43 9.17 -9.21 -9.61
CA TYR A 43 8.28 -9.74 -10.64
C TYR A 43 8.87 -9.54 -12.04
N ILE A 44 9.36 -8.32 -12.34
CA ILE A 44 10.01 -8.01 -13.61
C ILE A 44 11.22 -8.92 -13.84
N ALA A 45 12.07 -9.09 -12.84
CA ALA A 45 13.28 -9.91 -12.94
C ALA A 45 12.95 -11.40 -13.11
N MET A 46 12.00 -11.96 -12.33
CA MET A 46 11.58 -13.36 -12.40
C MET A 46 10.95 -13.71 -13.75
N ASN A 47 10.16 -12.80 -14.32
CA ASN A 47 9.52 -13.00 -15.62
C ASN A 47 10.43 -12.55 -16.79
N LYS A 48 11.65 -12.08 -16.50
CA LYS A 48 12.62 -11.61 -17.50
C LYS A 48 12.05 -10.56 -18.48
N LEU A 49 11.18 -9.69 -17.95
CA LEU A 49 10.58 -8.64 -18.75
C LEU A 49 11.65 -7.61 -19.15
N PRO A 50 11.71 -7.17 -20.40
CA PRO A 50 12.66 -6.16 -20.85
C PRO A 50 12.20 -4.76 -20.38
N VAL A 51 12.33 -4.51 -19.08
CA VAL A 51 11.91 -3.27 -18.40
C VAL A 51 13.08 -2.68 -17.64
N GLU A 52 13.35 -1.40 -17.87
CA GLU A 52 14.25 -0.59 -17.05
C GLU A 52 13.42 0.24 -16.06
N VAL A 53 13.72 0.14 -14.75
CA VAL A 53 13.04 0.90 -13.71
C VAL A 53 13.90 2.07 -13.26
N VAL A 54 13.44 3.28 -13.55
CA VAL A 54 14.04 4.54 -13.07
C VAL A 54 13.36 4.92 -11.75
N LEU A 55 14.02 4.61 -10.62
CA LEU A 55 13.47 4.83 -9.28
C LEU A 55 13.79 6.23 -8.75
N ARG A 56 12.78 6.89 -8.16
CA ARG A 56 12.92 8.17 -7.45
C ARG A 56 12.26 8.08 -6.08
N ASP A 57 13.00 8.48 -5.05
CA ASP A 57 12.52 8.49 -3.66
C ASP A 57 12.32 9.91 -3.16
N ALA A 58 11.08 10.22 -2.77
CA ALA A 58 10.75 11.50 -2.16
C ALA A 58 11.38 11.66 -0.76
N GLY A 59 11.63 10.56 -0.04
CA GLY A 59 12.14 10.62 1.32
C GLY A 59 11.20 11.36 2.28
N ARG A 60 9.88 11.28 2.02
CA ARG A 60 8.79 12.00 2.71
C ARG A 60 8.79 13.53 2.50
N ASP A 61 9.56 14.00 1.53
CA ASP A 61 9.65 15.43 1.20
C ASP A 61 8.78 15.74 -0.03
N ARG A 62 7.65 16.41 0.23
CA ARG A 62 6.71 16.81 -0.83
C ARG A 62 7.30 17.81 -1.82
N SER A 63 8.30 18.60 -1.42
CA SER A 63 8.92 19.59 -2.29
C SER A 63 9.61 18.98 -3.50
N LYS A 64 10.07 17.73 -3.40
CA LYS A 64 10.70 16.97 -4.49
C LYS A 64 9.71 16.51 -5.56
N LEU A 65 8.42 16.37 -5.23
CA LEU A 65 7.44 15.75 -6.13
C LEU A 65 7.23 16.55 -7.42
N ASN A 66 7.29 17.88 -7.35
CA ASN A 66 7.22 18.71 -8.56
C ASN A 66 8.43 18.51 -9.48
N HIS A 67 9.62 18.33 -8.92
CA HIS A 67 10.81 18.01 -9.70
C HIS A 67 10.67 16.65 -10.40
N PHE A 68 10.19 15.62 -9.71
CA PHE A 68 9.97 14.29 -10.27
C PHE A 68 8.88 14.29 -11.36
N LEU A 69 7.83 15.10 -11.20
CA LEU A 69 6.82 15.31 -12.23
C LEU A 69 7.46 15.86 -13.53
N LEU A 70 8.28 16.91 -13.41
CA LEU A 70 8.94 17.53 -14.56
C LEU A 70 9.94 16.58 -15.23
N GLU A 71 10.70 15.83 -14.43
CA GLU A 71 11.62 14.80 -14.92
C GLU A 71 10.87 13.70 -15.70
N ALA A 72 9.75 13.17 -15.14
CA ALA A 72 8.94 12.18 -15.81
C ALA A 72 8.38 12.70 -17.16
N LYS A 73 7.90 13.94 -17.20
CA LYS A 73 7.44 14.58 -18.45
C LYS A 73 8.56 14.73 -19.50
N GLN A 74 9.77 15.04 -19.05
CA GLN A 74 10.93 15.17 -19.94
C GLN A 74 11.41 13.81 -20.46
N LEU A 75 11.44 12.80 -19.57
CA LEU A 75 11.87 11.43 -19.91
C LEU A 75 10.87 10.72 -20.83
N LYS A 76 9.56 11.01 -20.69
CA LYS A 76 8.47 10.35 -21.43
C LYS A 76 8.55 8.82 -21.33
N PRO A 77 8.51 8.25 -20.12
CA PRO A 77 8.58 6.80 -19.93
C PRO A 77 7.35 6.12 -20.53
N ASP A 78 7.44 4.83 -20.79
CA ASP A 78 6.31 4.02 -21.26
C ASP A 78 5.23 3.88 -20.17
N LEU A 79 5.63 3.94 -18.89
CA LEU A 79 4.72 3.89 -17.74
C LEU A 79 5.32 4.66 -16.55
N VAL A 80 4.49 5.43 -15.86
CA VAL A 80 4.83 5.97 -14.53
C VAL A 80 4.16 5.12 -13.44
N VAL A 81 4.93 4.70 -12.45
CA VAL A 81 4.41 4.04 -11.25
C VAL A 81 4.51 5.00 -10.06
N THR A 82 3.37 5.25 -9.40
CA THR A 82 3.31 6.12 -8.22
C THR A 82 3.00 5.31 -6.97
N TRP A 83 3.78 5.51 -5.92
CA TRP A 83 3.64 4.80 -4.65
C TRP A 83 3.04 5.72 -3.56
N GLY A 84 1.81 5.42 -3.14
CA GLY A 84 1.11 6.11 -2.06
C GLY A 84 0.30 7.34 -2.50
N THR A 85 -0.68 7.70 -1.67
CA THR A 85 -1.66 8.76 -1.97
C THR A 85 -1.02 10.12 -2.26
N SER A 86 -0.01 10.51 -1.46
CA SER A 86 0.65 11.83 -1.62
C SER A 86 1.38 11.95 -2.96
N VAL A 87 2.13 10.91 -3.35
CA VAL A 87 2.84 10.87 -4.64
C VAL A 87 1.84 10.84 -5.79
N SER A 88 0.83 9.97 -5.71
CA SER A 88 -0.18 9.85 -6.77
C SER A 88 -0.92 11.17 -6.99
N LYS A 89 -1.39 11.83 -5.92
CA LYS A 89 -2.05 13.15 -6.07
C LYS A 89 -1.12 14.23 -6.62
N ALA A 90 0.15 14.21 -6.26
CA ALA A 90 1.11 15.19 -6.77
C ALA A 90 1.35 15.02 -8.28
N LEU A 91 1.57 13.78 -8.74
CA LEU A 91 1.97 13.51 -10.13
C LEU A 91 0.76 13.40 -11.07
N ILE A 92 -0.25 12.61 -10.72
CA ILE A 92 -1.44 12.40 -11.56
C ILE A 92 -2.61 13.32 -11.25
N GLY A 93 -2.66 13.88 -10.06
CA GLY A 93 -3.76 14.73 -9.59
C GLY A 93 -5.06 13.99 -9.33
N THR A 94 -6.09 14.74 -8.97
CA THR A 94 -7.47 14.26 -8.87
C THR A 94 -8.13 14.16 -10.26
N ARG A 95 -9.35 13.64 -10.31
CA ARG A 95 -10.15 13.57 -11.55
C ARG A 95 -10.42 14.95 -12.14
N GLU A 96 -10.68 15.95 -11.28
CA GLU A 96 -10.91 17.33 -11.67
C GLU A 96 -9.65 17.98 -12.26
N GLU A 97 -8.46 17.49 -11.87
CA GLU A 97 -7.17 17.96 -12.38
C GLU A 97 -6.70 17.19 -13.63
N TYR A 98 -7.51 16.26 -14.15
CA TYR A 98 -7.15 15.50 -15.37
C TYR A 98 -6.98 16.43 -16.57
N GLY A 99 -5.88 16.28 -17.28
CA GLY A 99 -5.51 17.14 -18.42
C GLY A 99 -4.83 18.46 -18.02
N ALA A 100 -4.70 18.75 -16.71
CA ALA A 100 -3.97 19.92 -16.28
C ALA A 100 -2.47 19.81 -16.64
N GLU A 101 -1.89 20.91 -17.11
CA GLU A 101 -0.45 20.97 -17.45
C GLU A 101 0.46 20.70 -16.25
N THR A 102 -0.05 20.93 -15.03
CA THR A 102 0.63 20.65 -13.76
C THR A 102 0.62 19.18 -13.35
N LYS A 103 0.14 18.28 -14.20
CA LYS A 103 0.07 16.83 -13.95
C LYS A 103 0.69 16.04 -15.12
N LEU A 104 0.79 14.71 -14.98
CA LEU A 104 1.43 13.85 -15.99
C LEU A 104 0.71 13.83 -17.36
N GLY A 105 -0.58 14.17 -17.39
CA GLY A 105 -1.34 14.23 -18.64
C GLY A 105 -1.55 12.86 -19.28
N ASP A 106 -1.09 12.69 -20.53
CA ASP A 106 -1.34 11.49 -21.35
C ASP A 106 -0.34 10.34 -21.11
N ILE A 107 0.64 10.52 -20.21
CA ILE A 107 1.57 9.44 -19.86
C ILE A 107 0.81 8.35 -19.09
N PRO A 108 0.92 7.07 -19.49
CA PRO A 108 0.31 5.97 -18.75
C PRO A 108 0.78 5.93 -17.30
N VAL A 109 -0.15 5.74 -16.37
CA VAL A 109 0.15 5.69 -14.93
C VAL A 109 -0.49 4.49 -14.27
N LEU A 110 0.27 3.83 -13.43
CA LEU A 110 -0.19 2.83 -12.47
C LEU A 110 0.12 3.33 -11.05
N PHE A 111 -0.91 3.53 -10.24
CA PHE A 111 -0.69 3.81 -8.82
C PHE A 111 -0.71 2.52 -7.99
N MET A 112 0.10 2.46 -6.94
CA MET A 112 0.07 1.40 -5.93
C MET A 112 0.17 1.98 -4.52
N ILE A 113 -0.19 1.20 -3.50
CA ILE A 113 -0.17 1.62 -2.10
C ILE A 113 -1.02 2.89 -1.85
N VAL A 114 -2.12 2.99 -2.57
CA VAL A 114 -3.17 3.98 -2.33
C VAL A 114 -4.33 3.27 -1.62
N ALA A 115 -4.57 3.62 -0.37
CA ALA A 115 -5.53 2.93 0.48
C ALA A 115 -6.98 3.14 0.03
N ASP A 116 -7.31 4.39 -0.30
CA ASP A 116 -8.62 4.79 -0.79
C ASP A 116 -8.46 5.70 -2.02
N PRO A 117 -8.34 5.13 -3.22
CA PRO A 117 -8.17 5.92 -4.43
C PRO A 117 -9.44 6.68 -4.84
N VAL A 118 -10.62 6.21 -4.44
CA VAL A 118 -11.91 6.89 -4.70
C VAL A 118 -12.06 8.09 -3.76
N GLY A 119 -11.92 7.89 -2.45
CA GLY A 119 -11.99 8.97 -1.46
C GLY A 119 -10.89 10.02 -1.65
N ALA A 120 -9.72 9.61 -2.15
CA ALA A 120 -8.66 10.56 -2.52
C ALA A 120 -8.94 11.33 -3.82
N GLY A 121 -10.04 11.02 -4.53
CA GLY A 121 -10.43 11.65 -5.79
C GLY A 121 -9.55 11.28 -6.98
N ILE A 122 -8.75 10.22 -6.89
CA ILE A 122 -7.83 9.80 -7.96
C ILE A 122 -8.59 9.06 -9.05
N VAL A 123 -9.55 8.20 -8.68
CA VAL A 123 -10.37 7.39 -9.59
C VAL A 123 -11.87 7.57 -9.30
N ASN A 124 -12.72 7.15 -10.24
CA ASN A 124 -14.19 7.20 -10.08
C ASN A 124 -14.70 6.09 -9.18
N SER A 125 -14.24 4.87 -9.44
CA SER A 125 -14.63 3.67 -8.72
C SER A 125 -13.50 2.63 -8.79
N THR A 126 -13.72 1.47 -8.20
CA THR A 126 -12.78 0.34 -8.29
C THR A 126 -12.90 -0.43 -9.60
N GLU A 127 -14.04 -0.36 -10.30
CA GLU A 127 -14.25 -1.00 -11.61
C GLU A 127 -13.63 -0.21 -12.76
N THR A 128 -13.49 1.10 -12.61
CA THR A 128 -12.86 1.97 -13.60
C THR A 128 -12.28 3.22 -12.98
N SER A 129 -11.11 3.61 -13.45
CA SER A 129 -10.51 4.87 -13.00
C SER A 129 -11.31 6.10 -13.48
N GLY A 130 -12.06 5.98 -14.57
CA GLY A 130 -12.69 7.12 -15.27
C GLY A 130 -11.67 8.03 -15.95
N ARG A 131 -10.43 7.56 -16.15
CA ARG A 131 -9.30 8.31 -16.75
C ARG A 131 -8.55 7.39 -17.71
N PRO A 132 -8.46 7.72 -19.02
CA PRO A 132 -7.93 6.80 -20.03
C PRO A 132 -6.51 6.28 -19.76
N THR A 133 -5.68 7.09 -19.10
CA THR A 133 -4.26 6.81 -18.88
C THR A 133 -3.95 6.31 -17.48
N VAL A 134 -4.94 6.10 -16.62
CA VAL A 134 -4.70 5.78 -15.19
C VAL A 134 -5.34 4.45 -14.82
N THR A 135 -4.54 3.58 -14.22
CA THR A 135 -4.97 2.37 -13.50
C THR A 135 -4.23 2.27 -12.17
N GLY A 136 -4.47 1.23 -11.40
CA GLY A 136 -3.72 1.03 -10.17
C GLY A 136 -4.13 -0.18 -9.37
N ILE A 137 -3.48 -0.30 -8.20
CA ILE A 137 -3.71 -1.36 -7.24
C ILE A 137 -4.15 -0.75 -5.92
N ARG A 138 -5.32 -1.15 -5.44
CA ARG A 138 -5.79 -0.87 -4.09
C ARG A 138 -5.10 -1.83 -3.13
N ASN A 139 -4.50 -1.30 -2.08
CA ASN A 139 -3.74 -2.14 -1.14
C ASN A 139 -4.45 -2.41 0.18
N ARG A 140 -5.70 -2.01 0.31
CA ARG A 140 -6.40 -2.04 1.59
C ARG A 140 -7.52 -3.07 1.61
N ILE A 141 -7.58 -3.81 2.71
CA ILE A 141 -8.72 -4.62 3.11
C ILE A 141 -9.80 -3.68 3.62
N GLU A 142 -11.06 -3.95 3.31
CA GLU A 142 -12.20 -3.19 3.83
C GLU A 142 -12.16 -3.11 5.36
N GLU A 143 -12.40 -1.94 5.92
CA GLU A 143 -12.36 -1.69 7.35
C GLU A 143 -13.33 -2.58 8.13
N GLU A 144 -14.49 -2.90 7.55
CA GLU A 144 -15.45 -3.84 8.13
C GLU A 144 -14.86 -5.25 8.30
N VAL A 145 -14.10 -5.72 7.31
CA VAL A 145 -13.44 -7.03 7.36
C VAL A 145 -12.37 -7.02 8.46
N GLN A 146 -11.62 -5.95 8.56
CA GLN A 146 -10.58 -5.80 9.58
C GLN A 146 -11.19 -5.77 10.99
N ILE A 147 -12.27 -5.00 11.20
CA ILE A 147 -12.98 -4.94 12.50
C ILE A 147 -13.54 -6.31 12.88
N ARG A 148 -14.16 -7.05 11.94
CA ARG A 148 -14.65 -8.41 12.20
C ARG A 148 -13.50 -9.35 12.57
N ALA A 149 -12.40 -9.31 11.85
CA ALA A 149 -11.24 -10.15 12.15
C ALA A 149 -10.61 -9.80 13.53
N MET A 150 -10.56 -8.51 13.90
CA MET A 150 -10.12 -8.10 15.24
C MET A 150 -11.05 -8.61 16.34
N ARG A 151 -12.37 -8.63 16.11
CA ARG A 151 -13.37 -9.13 17.06
C ARG A 151 -13.27 -10.63 17.36
N GLU A 152 -12.67 -11.39 16.48
CA GLU A 152 -12.35 -12.81 16.75
C GLU A 152 -11.28 -12.96 17.86
N TYR A 153 -10.59 -11.87 18.20
CA TYR A 153 -9.49 -11.88 19.16
C TYR A 153 -9.71 -10.94 20.37
N LEU A 154 -10.23 -9.76 20.13
CA LEU A 154 -10.34 -8.68 21.11
C LEU A 154 -11.78 -8.20 21.24
N PRO A 155 -12.19 -7.69 22.41
CA PRO A 155 -13.36 -6.84 22.47
C PRO A 155 -13.10 -5.60 21.60
N VAL A 156 -14.07 -5.21 20.77
CA VAL A 156 -13.98 -4.02 19.92
C VAL A 156 -15.30 -3.26 20.06
N ASN A 157 -15.52 -2.66 21.25
CA ASN A 157 -16.66 -1.80 21.54
C ASN A 157 -16.25 -0.32 21.49
N LYS A 158 -14.97 -0.04 21.79
CA LYS A 158 -14.42 1.31 21.76
C LYS A 158 -13.03 1.30 21.12
N ILE A 159 -12.91 1.92 19.94
CA ILE A 159 -11.68 1.96 19.15
C ILE A 159 -10.98 3.30 19.33
N GLY A 160 -9.73 3.29 19.75
CA GLY A 160 -8.85 4.47 19.76
C GLY A 160 -8.19 4.69 18.40
N LEU A 161 -8.25 5.92 17.90
CA LEU A 161 -7.62 6.33 16.65
C LEU A 161 -6.67 7.50 16.93
N VAL A 162 -5.42 7.39 16.44
CA VAL A 162 -4.45 8.50 16.49
C VAL A 162 -3.96 8.77 15.09
N TYR A 163 -4.23 9.97 14.56
CA TYR A 163 -3.89 10.28 13.19
C TYR A 163 -3.28 11.68 12.98
N SER A 164 -2.59 11.83 11.85
CA SER A 164 -2.08 13.13 11.41
C SER A 164 -3.06 13.79 10.44
N PRO A 165 -3.58 14.98 10.76
CA PRO A 165 -4.44 15.71 9.84
C PRO A 165 -3.70 16.18 8.57
N ALA A 166 -2.37 16.13 8.54
CA ALA A 166 -1.55 16.42 7.36
C ALA A 166 -1.50 15.24 6.35
N GLU A 167 -1.96 14.05 6.74
CA GLU A 167 -2.01 12.86 5.89
C GLU A 167 -3.45 12.58 5.45
N LEU A 168 -3.79 12.87 4.18
CA LEU A 168 -5.14 12.66 3.65
C LEU A 168 -5.61 11.21 3.83
N ASN A 169 -4.77 10.23 3.53
CA ASN A 169 -5.08 8.83 3.71
C ASN A 169 -5.40 8.46 5.16
N SER A 170 -4.78 9.14 6.12
CA SER A 170 -5.02 8.95 7.55
C SER A 170 -6.37 9.53 7.98
N ALA A 171 -6.69 10.73 7.49
CA ALA A 171 -7.99 11.36 7.71
C ALA A 171 -9.15 10.54 7.11
N LEU A 172 -9.06 10.17 5.82
CA LEU A 172 -10.06 9.34 5.14
C LEU A 172 -10.29 7.98 5.84
N ASN A 173 -9.23 7.33 6.32
CA ASN A 173 -9.37 6.08 7.06
C ASN A 173 -10.06 6.30 8.41
N THR A 174 -9.76 7.40 9.12
CA THR A 174 -10.43 7.75 10.38
C THR A 174 -11.91 8.00 10.16
N GLU A 175 -12.28 8.81 9.15
CA GLU A 175 -13.66 9.07 8.76
C GLU A 175 -14.41 7.78 8.38
N LYS A 176 -13.74 6.89 7.65
CA LYS A 176 -14.32 5.60 7.27
C LYS A 176 -14.62 4.73 8.49
N ILE A 177 -13.69 4.62 9.44
CA ILE A 177 -13.93 3.88 10.70
C ILE A 177 -15.10 4.49 11.48
N GLN A 178 -15.15 5.82 11.63
CA GLN A 178 -16.27 6.50 12.30
C GLN A 178 -17.61 6.21 11.62
N SER A 179 -17.65 6.21 10.28
CA SER A 179 -18.89 5.93 9.54
C SER A 179 -19.46 4.52 9.76
N LEU A 180 -18.68 3.63 10.39
CA LEU A 180 -19.08 2.25 10.69
C LEU A 180 -19.59 2.07 12.12
N GLU A 181 -19.56 3.09 12.97
CA GLU A 181 -19.96 3.01 14.39
C GLU A 181 -21.34 2.38 14.56
N ASP A 182 -22.35 2.98 13.99
CA ASP A 182 -23.75 2.49 14.09
C ASP A 182 -23.94 1.12 13.43
N LYS A 183 -23.30 0.90 12.28
CA LYS A 183 -23.44 -0.34 11.50
C LYS A 183 -22.83 -1.54 12.22
N MET A 184 -21.75 -1.32 12.94
CA MET A 184 -20.96 -2.38 13.56
C MET A 184 -20.97 -2.36 15.09
N ASP A 185 -21.77 -1.50 15.71
CA ASP A 185 -21.95 -1.40 17.16
C ASP A 185 -20.63 -1.24 17.92
N PHE A 186 -19.99 -0.09 17.73
CA PHE A 186 -18.81 0.38 18.46
C PHE A 186 -18.77 1.91 18.49
N THR A 187 -17.89 2.48 19.27
CA THR A 187 -17.60 3.92 19.30
C THR A 187 -16.13 4.20 19.04
N THR A 188 -15.81 5.41 18.55
CA THR A 188 -14.42 5.82 18.38
C THR A 188 -14.01 6.91 19.34
N VAL A 189 -12.74 6.87 19.74
CA VAL A 189 -12.07 7.95 20.48
C VAL A 189 -10.91 8.42 19.60
N ILE A 190 -10.95 9.68 19.19
CA ILE A 190 -10.02 10.21 18.21
C ILE A 190 -9.08 11.22 18.85
N GLU A 191 -7.79 11.01 18.65
CA GLU A 191 -6.72 11.91 18.98
C GLU A 191 -5.96 12.34 17.70
N THR A 192 -5.64 13.62 17.58
CA THR A 192 -4.86 14.15 16.47
C THR A 192 -3.51 14.65 16.93
N TYR A 193 -2.50 14.57 16.06
CA TYR A 193 -1.22 15.18 16.32
C TYR A 193 -1.28 16.70 16.13
N GLN A 194 -0.62 17.42 17.01
CA GLN A 194 -0.30 18.83 16.81
C GLN A 194 0.79 18.92 15.72
N LEU A 195 0.60 19.85 14.80
CA LEU A 195 1.53 20.08 13.70
C LEU A 195 2.46 21.26 13.99
N GLY A 196 3.70 21.14 13.55
CA GLY A 196 4.66 22.24 13.52
C GLY A 196 4.39 23.20 12.35
N ALA A 197 5.18 24.26 12.28
CA ALA A 197 5.10 25.25 11.20
C ALA A 197 5.40 24.66 9.80
N ASP A 198 6.09 23.53 9.74
CA ASP A 198 6.39 22.74 8.54
C ASP A 198 5.24 21.82 8.12
N GLY A 199 4.13 21.80 8.87
CA GLY A 199 2.99 20.93 8.65
C GLY A 199 3.24 19.46 9.02
N GLN A 200 4.35 19.16 9.72
CA GLN A 200 4.62 17.81 10.22
C GLN A 200 4.19 17.68 11.69
N PRO A 201 3.84 16.47 12.16
CA PRO A 201 3.56 16.23 13.56
C PRO A 201 4.75 16.63 14.45
N LEU A 202 4.49 17.36 15.53
CA LEU A 202 5.49 17.67 16.53
C LEU A 202 5.98 16.36 17.19
N PRO A 203 7.24 16.29 17.64
CA PRO A 203 7.79 15.10 18.28
C PRO A 203 7.17 14.83 19.66
N ASN A 204 7.36 13.62 20.18
CA ASN A 204 7.07 13.20 21.57
C ASN A 204 5.58 13.27 21.98
N GLN A 205 4.63 13.13 21.05
CA GLN A 205 3.21 13.16 21.35
C GLN A 205 2.59 11.79 21.66
N PHE A 206 3.25 10.68 21.32
CA PHE A 206 2.65 9.34 21.42
C PHE A 206 2.21 8.99 22.83
N GLU A 207 3.04 9.26 23.83
CA GLU A 207 2.75 8.90 25.20
C GLU A 207 1.51 9.64 25.75
N GLU A 208 1.41 10.94 25.47
CA GLU A 208 0.24 11.72 25.88
C GLU A 208 -1.05 11.23 25.21
N LYS A 209 -0.98 10.92 23.89
CA LYS A 209 -2.14 10.41 23.15
C LYS A 209 -2.59 9.06 23.70
N MET A 210 -1.67 8.14 23.95
CA MET A 210 -2.00 6.83 24.52
C MET A 210 -2.55 6.94 25.94
N ARG A 211 -2.02 7.84 26.77
CA ARG A 211 -2.58 8.10 28.11
C ARG A 211 -4.04 8.55 28.02
N ARG A 212 -4.36 9.51 27.14
CA ARG A 212 -5.74 10.01 26.95
C ARG A 212 -6.68 8.91 26.45
N LEU A 213 -6.24 8.06 25.54
CA LEU A 213 -7.03 6.92 25.08
C LEU A 213 -7.29 5.90 26.21
N ALA A 214 -6.28 5.64 27.05
CA ALA A 214 -6.42 4.75 28.19
C ALA A 214 -7.39 5.31 29.24
N GLU A 215 -7.35 6.62 29.52
CA GLU A 215 -8.29 7.31 30.41
C GLU A 215 -9.74 7.26 29.91
N GLN A 216 -9.94 7.10 28.61
CA GLN A 216 -11.25 6.91 28.00
C GLN A 216 -11.63 5.44 27.82
N GLU A 217 -10.84 4.52 28.37
CA GLU A 217 -11.11 3.08 28.39
C GLU A 217 -11.34 2.50 26.98
N VAL A 218 -10.47 2.83 26.01
CA VAL A 218 -10.54 2.19 24.68
C VAL A 218 -10.10 0.74 24.77
N ASP A 219 -10.79 -0.14 24.03
CA ASP A 219 -10.49 -1.57 24.01
C ASP A 219 -9.25 -1.88 23.16
N VAL A 220 -9.06 -1.13 22.08
CA VAL A 220 -7.99 -1.33 21.10
C VAL A 220 -7.64 -0.02 20.41
N VAL A 221 -6.35 0.20 20.16
CA VAL A 221 -5.88 1.28 19.29
C VAL A 221 -5.69 0.73 17.88
N TYR A 222 -6.40 1.29 16.92
CA TYR A 222 -6.31 0.85 15.53
C TYR A 222 -5.45 1.80 14.68
N VAL A 223 -4.52 1.22 13.92
CA VAL A 223 -3.67 1.92 12.95
C VAL A 223 -4.00 1.44 11.54
N GLY A 224 -4.84 2.18 10.87
CA GLY A 224 -5.28 1.87 9.49
C GLY A 224 -4.33 2.42 8.44
N SER A 225 -4.33 3.71 8.18
CA SER A 225 -3.56 4.32 7.11
C SER A 225 -2.81 5.56 7.60
N SER A 226 -1.57 5.38 8.04
CA SER A 226 -0.70 6.49 8.45
C SER A 226 0.76 6.17 8.20
N SER A 227 1.39 6.93 7.33
CA SER A 227 2.83 6.85 7.10
C SER A 227 3.61 7.33 8.32
N TYR A 228 3.08 8.31 9.06
CA TYR A 228 3.71 8.82 10.27
C TYR A 228 3.74 7.77 11.38
N ASN A 229 2.60 7.15 11.69
CA ASN A 229 2.55 6.08 12.71
C ASN A 229 3.41 4.88 12.31
N LEU A 230 3.35 4.46 11.05
CA LEU A 230 4.14 3.34 10.56
C LEU A 230 5.65 3.63 10.66
N SER A 231 6.07 4.83 10.33
CA SER A 231 7.48 5.23 10.40
C SER A 231 8.00 5.34 11.84
N ASN A 232 7.11 5.60 12.78
CA ASN A 232 7.42 5.70 14.21
C ASN A 232 6.84 4.52 15.01
N ARG A 233 6.65 3.36 14.35
CA ARG A 233 5.95 2.20 14.91
C ARG A 233 6.49 1.74 16.26
N GLU A 234 7.81 1.77 16.45
CA GLU A 234 8.44 1.39 17.71
C GLU A 234 8.00 2.28 18.88
N GLN A 235 8.05 3.61 18.67
CA GLN A 235 7.66 4.57 19.71
C GLN A 235 6.15 4.55 19.94
N PHE A 236 5.38 4.45 18.87
CA PHE A 236 3.92 4.38 18.92
C PHE A 236 3.44 3.16 19.72
N THR A 237 3.91 1.97 19.36
CA THR A 237 3.49 0.72 20.01
C THR A 237 4.07 0.56 21.42
N ALA A 238 5.28 1.08 21.69
CA ALA A 238 5.83 1.11 23.04
C ALA A 238 5.01 2.01 23.97
N ALA A 239 4.57 3.18 23.47
CA ALA A 239 3.66 4.05 24.24
C ALA A 239 2.32 3.38 24.52
N ALA A 240 1.72 2.73 23.53
CA ALA A 240 0.46 1.98 23.74
C ALA A 240 0.62 0.87 24.77
N LEU A 241 1.68 0.08 24.66
CA LEU A 241 1.96 -1.03 25.57
C LEU A 241 2.18 -0.56 27.03
N LYS A 242 2.81 0.60 27.22
CA LYS A 242 2.98 1.23 28.55
C LYS A 242 1.63 1.48 29.25
N TYR A 243 0.61 1.84 28.50
CA TYR A 243 -0.75 2.07 29.00
C TYR A 243 -1.66 0.85 28.84
N ARG A 244 -1.10 -0.33 28.55
CA ARG A 244 -1.80 -1.60 28.38
C ARG A 244 -2.89 -1.55 27.28
N LEU A 245 -2.68 -0.73 26.24
CA LEU A 245 -3.55 -0.63 25.09
C LEU A 245 -3.06 -1.60 24.00
N PRO A 246 -3.84 -2.62 23.62
CA PRO A 246 -3.49 -3.46 22.47
C PRO A 246 -3.57 -2.63 21.19
N VAL A 247 -2.59 -2.82 20.31
CA VAL A 247 -2.58 -2.17 18.98
C VAL A 247 -2.95 -3.19 17.92
N ALA A 248 -3.98 -2.88 17.14
CA ALA A 248 -4.33 -3.57 15.92
C ALA A 248 -3.96 -2.72 14.70
N SER A 249 -3.53 -3.35 13.60
CA SER A 249 -3.06 -2.59 12.45
C SER A 249 -3.44 -3.20 11.10
N ALA A 250 -3.57 -2.34 10.10
CA ALA A 250 -3.62 -2.71 8.68
C ALA A 250 -2.22 -2.92 8.07
N TYR A 251 -1.16 -2.81 8.87
CA TYR A 251 0.23 -3.00 8.44
C TYR A 251 0.86 -4.17 9.18
N ASP A 252 1.36 -5.15 8.42
CA ASP A 252 2.06 -6.31 8.96
C ASP A 252 3.31 -5.92 9.76
N SER A 253 4.07 -4.97 9.26
CA SER A 253 5.30 -4.48 9.90
C SER A 253 5.09 -3.81 11.27
N MET A 254 3.88 -3.37 11.59
CA MET A 254 3.57 -2.93 12.96
C MET A 254 3.65 -4.08 13.98
N VAL A 255 3.42 -5.31 13.52
CA VAL A 255 3.44 -6.54 14.34
C VAL A 255 4.79 -7.23 14.27
N THR A 256 5.34 -7.39 13.06
CA THR A 256 6.59 -8.13 12.82
C THR A 256 7.83 -7.38 13.26
N GLU A 257 7.80 -6.04 13.17
CA GLU A 257 8.94 -5.17 13.43
C GLU A 257 8.73 -4.24 14.64
N SER A 258 7.60 -4.34 15.35
CA SER A 258 7.36 -3.58 16.58
C SER A 258 6.41 -4.30 17.55
N LYS A 259 5.68 -3.57 18.38
CA LYS A 259 4.91 -4.13 19.52
C LYS A 259 3.40 -4.06 19.30
N ALA A 260 2.91 -4.01 18.06
CA ALA A 260 1.49 -4.21 17.82
C ALA A 260 1.11 -5.67 18.09
N LEU A 261 -0.13 -5.89 18.56
CA LEU A 261 -0.62 -7.20 18.95
C LEU A 261 -1.07 -8.03 17.75
N ILE A 262 -1.81 -7.41 16.85
CA ILE A 262 -2.40 -8.08 15.69
C ILE A 262 -2.37 -7.17 14.45
N SER A 263 -2.16 -7.75 13.29
CA SER A 263 -2.45 -7.10 12.01
C SER A 263 -3.44 -7.91 11.19
N VAL A 264 -4.29 -7.20 10.44
CA VAL A 264 -5.14 -7.72 9.38
C VAL A 264 -4.77 -6.96 8.11
N SER A 265 -3.91 -7.53 7.30
CA SER A 265 -3.18 -6.78 6.29
C SER A 265 -2.98 -7.54 4.98
N ASN A 266 -2.81 -6.81 3.90
CA ASN A 266 -2.24 -7.34 2.67
C ASN A 266 -0.71 -7.39 2.79
N LYS A 267 -0.09 -8.44 2.26
CA LYS A 267 1.38 -8.49 2.14
C LYS A 267 1.83 -7.53 1.03
N TYR A 268 2.50 -6.46 1.39
CA TYR A 268 2.92 -5.39 0.46
C TYR A 268 3.77 -5.91 -0.69
N TYR A 269 4.63 -6.90 -0.45
CA TYR A 269 5.38 -7.55 -1.51
C TYR A 269 4.46 -8.10 -2.62
N ARG A 270 3.35 -8.77 -2.25
CA ARG A 270 2.36 -9.29 -3.22
C ARG A 270 1.59 -8.17 -3.93
N VAL A 271 1.32 -7.07 -3.24
CA VAL A 271 0.72 -5.87 -3.88
C VAL A 271 1.66 -5.35 -4.97
N GLY A 272 2.97 -5.32 -4.72
CA GLY A 272 3.97 -4.95 -5.72
C GLY A 272 4.00 -5.91 -6.91
N GLN A 273 3.94 -7.22 -6.67
CA GLN A 273 3.87 -8.21 -7.75
C GLN A 273 2.60 -8.06 -8.59
N LEU A 274 1.45 -7.80 -7.95
CA LEU A 274 0.19 -7.54 -8.66
C LEU A 274 0.28 -6.26 -9.49
N ALA A 275 0.93 -5.21 -8.96
CA ALA A 275 1.18 -3.97 -9.70
C ALA A 275 2.07 -4.20 -10.93
N ALA A 276 3.11 -5.02 -10.81
CA ALA A 276 3.97 -5.37 -11.93
C ALA A 276 3.23 -6.22 -13.00
N ASN A 277 2.37 -7.16 -12.58
CA ASN A 277 1.51 -7.89 -13.51
C ASN A 277 0.54 -6.97 -14.27
N GLN A 278 -0.02 -5.97 -13.58
CA GLN A 278 -0.87 -4.96 -14.23
C GLN A 278 -0.04 -4.08 -15.19
N ALA A 279 1.18 -3.70 -14.79
CA ALA A 279 2.11 -2.95 -15.63
C ALA A 279 2.49 -3.73 -16.90
N GLU A 280 2.71 -5.04 -16.80
CA GLU A 280 3.01 -5.92 -17.95
C GLU A 280 1.91 -5.85 -19.01
N LYS A 281 0.64 -5.88 -18.61
CA LYS A 281 -0.50 -5.75 -19.54
C LYS A 281 -0.47 -4.41 -20.30
N VAL A 282 -0.14 -3.32 -19.59
CA VAL A 282 -0.04 -1.99 -20.21
C VAL A 282 1.16 -1.91 -21.16
N LEU A 283 2.32 -2.45 -20.76
CA LEU A 283 3.58 -2.31 -21.49
C LEU A 283 3.69 -3.24 -22.71
N PHE A 284 3.11 -4.43 -22.64
CA PHE A 284 3.34 -5.50 -23.61
C PHE A 284 2.07 -6.05 -24.26
N ASP A 285 0.91 -5.97 -23.61
CA ASP A 285 -0.36 -6.47 -24.14
C ASP A 285 -1.23 -5.35 -24.74
N ASN A 286 -0.73 -4.11 -24.79
CA ASN A 286 -1.44 -2.92 -25.27
C ASN A 286 -2.75 -2.63 -24.50
N ALA A 287 -2.84 -3.05 -23.25
CA ALA A 287 -4.01 -2.76 -22.44
C ALA A 287 -4.11 -1.26 -22.16
N ILE A 288 -5.30 -0.70 -22.32
CA ILE A 288 -5.57 0.70 -22.01
C ILE A 288 -5.72 0.83 -20.48
N PRO A 289 -4.89 1.64 -19.79
CA PRO A 289 -4.93 1.71 -18.33
C PRO A 289 -6.32 1.99 -17.76
N GLY A 290 -7.06 2.91 -18.37
CA GLY A 290 -8.40 3.30 -17.90
C GLY A 290 -9.49 2.24 -18.06
N GLU A 291 -9.24 1.18 -18.83
CA GLU A 291 -10.14 0.05 -19.04
C GLU A 291 -9.82 -1.13 -18.10
N LEU A 292 -8.71 -1.05 -17.37
CA LEU A 292 -8.35 -2.04 -16.36
C LEU A 292 -9.01 -1.70 -15.03
N ASP A 293 -9.53 -2.72 -14.36
CA ASP A 293 -10.03 -2.61 -12.99
C ASP A 293 -8.91 -2.14 -12.06
N ILE A 294 -9.27 -1.41 -11.01
CA ILE A 294 -8.35 -1.13 -9.91
C ILE A 294 -8.23 -2.43 -9.11
N ALA A 295 -7.18 -3.18 -9.39
CA ALA A 295 -7.01 -4.51 -8.84
C ALA A 295 -6.70 -4.48 -7.34
N GLU A 296 -7.05 -5.56 -6.65
CA GLU A 296 -6.73 -5.79 -5.24
C GLU A 296 -6.38 -7.26 -5.00
N LEU A 297 -5.76 -7.55 -3.88
CA LEU A 297 -5.50 -8.94 -3.48
C LEU A 297 -6.80 -9.57 -2.94
N GLU A 298 -7.11 -10.76 -3.38
CA GLU A 298 -8.31 -11.51 -2.97
C GLU A 298 -8.22 -12.06 -1.53
N SER A 299 -7.01 -12.13 -0.97
CA SER A 299 -6.77 -12.71 0.35
C SER A 299 -5.92 -11.79 1.21
N TYR A 300 -6.20 -11.81 2.50
CA TYR A 300 -5.42 -11.10 3.52
C TYR A 300 -4.73 -12.07 4.48
N SER A 301 -3.78 -11.55 5.25
CA SER A 301 -3.08 -12.26 6.31
C SER A 301 -3.46 -11.68 7.67
N ILE A 302 -3.56 -12.57 8.65
CA ILE A 302 -3.61 -12.18 10.06
C ILE A 302 -2.26 -12.54 10.67
N THR A 303 -1.59 -11.57 11.28
CA THR A 303 -0.32 -11.78 11.99
C THR A 303 -0.49 -11.40 13.45
N ILE A 304 -0.01 -12.24 14.37
CA ILE A 304 -0.14 -12.05 15.82
C ILE A 304 1.24 -12.08 16.48
N ASN A 305 1.52 -11.07 17.30
CA ASN A 305 2.73 -10.99 18.10
C ASN A 305 2.51 -11.73 19.44
N MET A 306 3.05 -12.96 19.55
CA MET A 306 2.89 -13.79 20.73
C MET A 306 3.65 -13.26 21.96
N GLY A 307 4.74 -12.52 21.75
CA GLY A 307 5.46 -11.84 22.84
C GLY A 307 4.59 -10.76 23.49
N VAL A 308 3.91 -9.95 22.69
CA VAL A 308 2.96 -8.94 23.17
C VAL A 308 1.72 -9.59 23.78
N ALA A 309 1.18 -10.63 23.14
CA ALA A 309 0.05 -11.40 23.66
C ALA A 309 0.32 -11.92 25.08
N LYS A 310 1.51 -12.48 25.31
CA LYS A 310 1.96 -12.95 26.62
C LYS A 310 2.12 -11.80 27.61
N GLN A 311 2.77 -10.70 27.22
CA GLN A 311 3.01 -9.54 28.08
C GLN A 311 1.71 -8.86 28.54
N MET A 312 0.68 -8.87 27.69
CA MET A 312 -0.62 -8.30 27.99
C MET A 312 -1.61 -9.30 28.62
N ALA A 313 -1.25 -10.58 28.67
CA ALA A 313 -2.13 -11.70 29.02
C ALA A 313 -3.37 -11.81 28.10
N LEU A 314 -3.22 -11.41 26.85
CA LEU A 314 -4.22 -11.50 25.79
C LEU A 314 -3.84 -12.64 24.85
N TYR A 315 -4.29 -13.86 25.11
CA TYR A 315 -3.98 -15.03 24.29
C TYR A 315 -5.01 -15.21 23.18
N PRO A 316 -4.57 -15.43 21.93
CA PRO A 316 -5.51 -15.64 20.83
C PRO A 316 -6.29 -16.95 20.99
N PRO A 317 -7.56 -17.00 20.56
CA PRO A 317 -8.33 -18.24 20.56
C PRO A 317 -7.75 -19.27 19.58
N ILE A 318 -7.93 -20.56 19.91
CA ILE A 318 -7.34 -21.66 19.11
C ILE A 318 -7.80 -21.62 17.64
N GLN A 319 -9.02 -21.18 17.39
CA GLN A 319 -9.57 -21.06 16.03
C GLN A 319 -8.73 -20.09 15.19
N LEU A 320 -8.35 -18.95 15.77
CA LEU A 320 -7.56 -17.93 15.08
C LEU A 320 -6.12 -18.41 14.80
N LEU A 321 -5.54 -19.20 15.71
CA LEU A 321 -4.19 -19.75 15.57
C LEU A 321 -4.01 -20.67 14.34
N ARG A 322 -5.11 -21.18 13.76
CA ARG A 322 -5.06 -22.02 12.56
C ARG A 322 -4.79 -21.22 11.28
N PHE A 323 -5.07 -19.94 11.28
CA PHE A 323 -5.01 -19.08 10.09
C PHE A 323 -4.01 -17.94 10.24
N ALA A 324 -3.62 -17.64 11.49
CA ALA A 324 -2.71 -16.53 11.78
C ALA A 324 -1.24 -16.96 11.63
N GLU A 325 -0.45 -16.04 11.11
CA GLU A 325 1.01 -16.07 11.20
C GLU A 325 1.41 -15.61 12.61
N LEU A 326 2.23 -16.40 13.30
CA LEU A 326 2.66 -16.11 14.66
C LEU A 326 4.11 -15.63 14.65
N VAL A 327 4.36 -14.47 15.23
CA VAL A 327 5.70 -13.92 15.37
C VAL A 327 6.09 -13.77 16.84
N ASN A 328 7.38 -13.69 17.13
CA ASN A 328 7.93 -13.58 18.49
C ASN A 328 7.43 -14.71 19.42
N VAL A 329 7.28 -15.90 18.85
CA VAL A 329 7.06 -17.14 19.59
C VAL A 329 8.40 -17.51 20.21
N GLU A 330 8.50 -17.50 21.56
CA GLU A 330 9.72 -17.95 22.24
C GLU A 330 10.00 -19.41 21.82
N SER A 331 11.15 -19.68 21.22
CA SER A 331 11.66 -21.04 21.08
C SER A 331 11.97 -21.56 22.49
N LYS A 332 11.43 -22.73 22.84
CA LYS A 332 11.78 -23.45 24.08
C LYS A 332 13.24 -23.83 24.10
#